data_67d92c156e5347a32ee33fe840265e17
#
_entry.id   67d92c156e5347a32ee33fe840265e17
#
_cell.length_a   1.000
_cell.length_b   1.000
_cell.length_c   1.000
_cell.angle_alpha   90.00
_cell.angle_beta   90.00
_cell.angle_gamma   90.00
#
_symmetry.space_group_name_H-M   'P 1'
#
loop_
_entity.id
_entity.type
_entity.pdbx_description
1 polymer ?
#
loop_
_entity_poly.entity_id
_entity_poly.type
_entity_poly.pdbx_seq_one_letter_code
_entity_poly.pdbx_strand_id
1 'polypeptide(L)'
;MLRLTGLARFFFAVSILFVLSVVALGQPSITSASDDGSDFGPVMRAYLGYLGNEQEVVDDRNSRREITAAYYRRNTNRIRALRMMAVRLFRQTGNDYVPELEAVTSDELGMLFERPPKPTTFRANEILDNKFRYLGAVHAGEAFYLFARLDPYEQAELVQHQAKRASTVTGSAAGAGGANGQRVGETATRPRRAVPK
;
A
#
# COMPACT_ATOMS: atom_id res chain seq x y z
N MET A 1 50.92 -57.02 3.63
CA MET A 1 50.21 -55.74 3.35
C MET A 1 48.73 -55.99 3.67
N LEU A 2 48.28 -55.53 4.80
CA LEU A 2 46.92 -55.80 5.35
C LEU A 2 45.85 -54.91 4.69
N ARG A 3 44.73 -55.55 4.37
CA ARG A 3 43.52 -54.92 3.79
C ARG A 3 42.77 -54.08 4.85
N LEU A 4 43.01 -52.75 4.86
CA LEU A 4 42.37 -51.82 5.78
C LEU A 4 41.32 -50.93 5.08
N THR A 5 40.73 -51.38 3.98
CA THR A 5 39.84 -50.57 3.15
C THR A 5 38.33 -50.81 3.36
N GLY A 6 37.96 -51.80 4.18
CA GLY A 6 36.55 -52.12 4.40
C GLY A 6 35.87 -51.32 5.52
N LEU A 7 36.60 -51.00 6.58
CA LEU A 7 36.00 -50.38 7.78
C LEU A 7 35.70 -48.90 7.61
N ALA A 8 36.52 -48.16 6.84
CA ALA A 8 36.33 -46.74 6.62
C ALA A 8 35.09 -46.41 5.76
N ARG A 9 34.71 -47.32 4.86
CA ARG A 9 33.51 -47.14 4.02
C ARG A 9 32.22 -47.35 4.78
N PHE A 10 32.23 -48.18 5.80
CA PHE A 10 31.03 -48.49 6.61
C PHE A 10 30.68 -47.31 7.54
N PHE A 11 31.68 -46.63 8.10
CA PHE A 11 31.45 -45.46 8.93
C PHE A 11 30.97 -44.26 8.17
N PHE A 12 31.38 -44.12 6.90
CA PHE A 12 30.91 -43.00 6.06
C PHE A 12 29.45 -43.19 5.64
N ALA A 13 28.99 -44.39 5.36
CA ALA A 13 27.59 -44.70 5.00
C ALA A 13 26.64 -44.52 6.18
N VAL A 14 27.04 -44.85 7.41
CA VAL A 14 26.23 -44.68 8.61
C VAL A 14 26.15 -43.21 9.01
N SER A 15 27.21 -42.41 8.79
CA SER A 15 27.23 -40.98 9.08
C SER A 15 26.31 -40.17 8.15
N ILE A 16 26.22 -40.57 6.88
CA ILE A 16 25.30 -39.91 5.90
C ILE A 16 23.84 -40.23 6.22
N LEU A 17 23.56 -41.43 6.72
CA LEU A 17 22.17 -41.79 7.09
C LEU A 17 21.69 -41.03 8.34
N PHE A 18 22.59 -40.65 9.24
CA PHE A 18 22.24 -39.89 10.44
C PHE A 18 22.03 -38.41 10.18
N VAL A 19 22.71 -37.83 9.18
CA VAL A 19 22.54 -36.43 8.79
C VAL A 19 21.22 -36.22 8.03
N LEU A 20 20.73 -37.20 7.28
CA LEU A 20 19.42 -37.09 6.60
C LEU A 20 18.23 -37.21 7.55
N SER A 21 18.41 -37.78 8.76
CA SER A 21 17.28 -37.97 9.70
C SER A 21 16.97 -36.72 10.53
N VAL A 22 17.86 -35.71 10.59
CA VAL A 22 17.68 -34.51 11.39
C VAL A 22 16.99 -33.39 10.59
N VAL A 23 16.96 -33.47 9.25
CA VAL A 23 16.32 -32.45 8.39
C VAL A 23 14.79 -32.61 8.33
N ALA A 24 14.24 -33.72 8.79
CA ALA A 24 12.79 -33.98 8.73
C ALA A 24 11.97 -33.40 9.91
N LEU A 25 12.61 -32.81 10.94
CA LEU A 25 11.93 -32.28 12.13
C LEU A 25 11.85 -30.75 12.23
N GLY A 26 12.17 -30.04 11.17
CA GLY A 26 12.20 -28.59 11.18
C GLY A 26 11.43 -27.95 10.01
N GLN A 27 10.34 -28.55 9.54
CA GLN A 27 9.36 -27.74 8.85
C GLN A 27 8.72 -26.87 9.92
N PRO A 28 8.92 -25.52 9.91
CA PRO A 28 7.98 -24.68 10.59
C PRO A 28 6.65 -25.02 9.92
N SER A 29 5.78 -25.73 10.63
CA SER A 29 4.36 -25.65 10.36
C SER A 29 4.11 -24.16 10.32
N ILE A 30 3.99 -23.58 9.12
CA ILE A 30 3.25 -22.37 8.94
C ILE A 30 1.83 -22.82 9.31
N THR A 31 1.61 -22.92 10.62
CA THR A 31 0.30 -22.77 11.17
C THR A 31 -0.10 -21.46 10.54
N SER A 32 -0.93 -21.54 9.49
CA SER A 32 -1.81 -20.44 9.14
C SER A 32 -2.37 -20.10 10.50
N ALA A 33 -1.82 -19.08 11.16
CA ALA A 33 -2.49 -18.44 12.24
C ALA A 33 -3.82 -18.11 11.57
N SER A 34 -4.81 -18.93 11.86
CA SER A 34 -6.19 -18.58 11.71
C SER A 34 -6.23 -17.30 12.53
N ASP A 35 -6.01 -16.21 11.83
CA ASP A 35 -6.31 -14.86 12.30
C ASP A 35 -7.81 -14.98 12.51
N ASP A 36 -8.15 -15.33 13.77
CA ASP A 36 -9.50 -15.75 14.13
C ASP A 36 -10.34 -14.52 13.83
N GLY A 37 -11.03 -14.54 12.69
CA GLY A 37 -11.74 -13.39 12.12
C GLY A 37 -12.86 -12.87 13.02
N SER A 38 -12.92 -13.36 14.27
CA SER A 38 -13.84 -12.93 15.32
C SER A 38 -13.62 -11.47 15.73
N ASP A 39 -12.37 -11.00 15.68
CA ASP A 39 -12.02 -9.63 16.11
C ASP A 39 -12.26 -8.56 15.04
N PHE A 40 -12.44 -8.97 13.78
CA PHE A 40 -12.63 -8.05 12.67
C PHE A 40 -14.11 -7.69 12.49
N GLY A 41 -14.38 -6.42 12.19
CA GLY A 41 -15.70 -5.97 11.79
C GLY A 41 -16.15 -6.51 10.43
N PRO A 42 -17.42 -6.26 10.04
CA PRO A 42 -17.98 -6.81 8.82
C PRO A 42 -17.26 -6.37 7.55
N VAL A 43 -16.77 -5.12 7.47
CA VAL A 43 -16.06 -4.60 6.29
C VAL A 43 -14.71 -5.31 6.11
N MET A 44 -13.95 -5.41 7.19
CA MET A 44 -12.65 -6.09 7.17
C MET A 44 -12.80 -7.57 6.80
N ARG A 45 -13.80 -8.27 7.37
CA ARG A 45 -14.08 -9.67 7.01
C ARG A 45 -14.47 -9.83 5.55
N ALA A 46 -15.31 -8.93 5.03
CA ALA A 46 -15.68 -8.95 3.61
C ALA A 46 -14.46 -8.75 2.70
N TYR A 47 -13.58 -7.80 3.04
CA TYR A 47 -12.36 -7.56 2.28
C TYR A 47 -11.39 -8.76 2.32
N LEU A 48 -11.18 -9.37 3.50
CA LEU A 48 -10.35 -10.56 3.63
C LEU A 48 -10.94 -11.75 2.87
N GLY A 49 -12.26 -11.90 2.87
CA GLY A 49 -12.98 -12.89 2.08
C GLY A 49 -12.79 -12.67 0.58
N TYR A 50 -12.89 -11.42 0.11
CA TYR A 50 -12.58 -11.06 -1.28
C TYR A 50 -11.16 -11.46 -1.67
N LEU A 51 -10.15 -11.15 -0.86
CA LEU A 51 -8.77 -11.54 -1.11
C LEU A 51 -8.58 -13.07 -1.10
N GLY A 52 -9.36 -13.80 -0.30
CA GLY A 52 -9.40 -15.26 -0.30
C GLY A 52 -9.91 -15.79 -1.65
N ASN A 53 -11.01 -15.27 -2.14
CA ASN A 53 -11.60 -15.65 -3.44
C ASN A 53 -10.64 -15.33 -4.61
N GLU A 54 -9.96 -14.18 -4.57
CA GLU A 54 -8.94 -13.83 -5.57
C GLU A 54 -7.77 -14.85 -5.56
N GLN A 55 -7.35 -15.30 -4.38
CA GLN A 55 -6.33 -16.32 -4.27
C GLN A 55 -6.79 -17.65 -4.90
N GLU A 56 -8.03 -18.07 -4.62
CA GLU A 56 -8.60 -19.30 -5.21
C GLU A 56 -8.64 -19.22 -6.75
N VAL A 57 -9.00 -18.06 -7.33
CA VAL A 57 -8.99 -17.84 -8.78
C VAL A 57 -7.57 -17.99 -9.34
N VAL A 58 -6.58 -17.42 -8.67
CA VAL A 58 -5.18 -17.51 -9.08
C VAL A 58 -4.67 -18.95 -8.98
N ASP A 59 -5.04 -19.68 -7.93
CA ASP A 59 -4.68 -21.09 -7.71
C ASP A 59 -5.31 -22.00 -8.77
N ASP A 60 -6.58 -21.79 -9.11
CA ASP A 60 -7.29 -22.52 -10.14
C ASP A 60 -6.67 -22.31 -11.53
N ARG A 61 -6.35 -21.06 -11.90
CA ARG A 61 -5.66 -20.77 -13.17
C ARG A 61 -4.26 -21.39 -13.23
N ASN A 62 -3.55 -21.42 -12.11
CA ASN A 62 -2.25 -22.09 -12.04
C ASN A 62 -2.38 -23.61 -12.18
N SER A 63 -3.39 -24.23 -11.57
CA SER A 63 -3.66 -25.68 -11.68
C SER A 63 -3.97 -26.09 -13.12
N ARG A 64 -4.68 -25.24 -13.84
CA ARG A 64 -5.00 -25.41 -15.28
C ARG A 64 -3.85 -25.02 -16.22
N ARG A 65 -2.72 -24.53 -15.67
CA ARG A 65 -1.55 -24.05 -16.43
C ARG A 65 -1.87 -22.89 -17.39
N GLU A 66 -2.85 -22.06 -17.03
CA GLU A 66 -3.24 -20.87 -17.79
C GLU A 66 -2.29 -19.71 -17.57
N ILE A 67 -1.55 -19.73 -16.47
CA ILE A 67 -0.62 -18.67 -16.06
C ILE A 67 0.78 -19.22 -15.82
N THR A 68 1.78 -18.36 -15.95
CA THR A 68 3.17 -18.73 -15.69
C THR A 68 3.45 -18.81 -14.19
N ALA A 69 4.44 -19.61 -13.78
CA ALA A 69 4.86 -19.70 -12.38
C ALA A 69 5.35 -18.35 -11.81
N ALA A 70 5.90 -17.47 -12.64
CA ALA A 70 6.31 -16.13 -12.22
C ALA A 70 5.10 -15.25 -11.93
N TYR A 71 4.10 -15.27 -12.81
CA TYR A 71 2.84 -14.54 -12.62
C TYR A 71 2.09 -15.06 -11.38
N TYR A 72 1.98 -16.39 -11.21
CA TYR A 72 1.39 -17.00 -10.03
C TYR A 72 2.03 -16.51 -8.73
N ARG A 73 3.37 -16.59 -8.62
CA ARG A 73 4.10 -16.15 -7.43
C ARG A 73 3.86 -14.66 -7.13
N ARG A 74 3.95 -13.80 -8.15
CA ARG A 74 3.76 -12.36 -7.98
C ARG A 74 2.35 -12.03 -7.48
N ASN A 75 1.31 -12.62 -8.05
CA ASN A 75 -0.07 -12.36 -7.61
C ASN A 75 -0.35 -12.91 -6.20
N THR A 76 0.09 -14.12 -5.89
CA THR A 76 -0.02 -14.67 -4.52
C THR A 76 0.69 -13.79 -3.50
N ASN A 77 1.89 -13.30 -3.82
CA ASN A 77 2.64 -12.39 -2.96
C ASN A 77 1.92 -11.03 -2.82
N ARG A 78 1.34 -10.50 -3.90
CA ARG A 78 0.54 -9.27 -3.89
C ARG A 78 -0.68 -9.39 -2.98
N ILE A 79 -1.46 -10.46 -3.12
CA ILE A 79 -2.63 -10.74 -2.27
C ILE A 79 -2.21 -10.82 -0.81
N ARG A 80 -1.08 -11.48 -0.52
CA ARG A 80 -0.52 -11.54 0.83
C ARG A 80 -0.11 -10.15 1.36
N ALA A 81 0.52 -9.32 0.53
CA ALA A 81 0.89 -7.95 0.91
C ALA A 81 -0.33 -7.09 1.21
N LEU A 82 -1.40 -7.17 0.39
CA LEU A 82 -2.67 -6.50 0.62
C LEU A 82 -3.30 -6.92 1.95
N ARG A 83 -3.37 -8.24 2.20
CA ARG A 83 -3.88 -8.79 3.47
C ARG A 83 -3.10 -8.27 4.68
N MET A 84 -1.77 -8.30 4.61
CA MET A 84 -0.90 -7.80 5.69
C MET A 84 -1.14 -6.31 5.96
N MET A 85 -1.31 -5.50 4.91
CA MET A 85 -1.56 -4.07 5.06
C MET A 85 -2.95 -3.80 5.64
N ALA A 86 -4.00 -4.47 5.17
CA ALA A 86 -5.35 -4.32 5.68
C ALA A 86 -5.41 -4.65 7.19
N VAL A 87 -4.82 -5.76 7.61
CA VAL A 87 -4.72 -6.13 9.03
C VAL A 87 -3.93 -5.11 9.83
N ARG A 88 -2.83 -4.59 9.27
CA ARG A 88 -2.04 -3.52 9.90
C ARG A 88 -2.87 -2.25 10.12
N LEU A 89 -3.60 -1.80 9.09
CA LEU A 89 -4.46 -0.61 9.18
C LEU A 89 -5.55 -0.78 10.25
N PHE A 90 -6.23 -1.92 10.25
CA PHE A 90 -7.23 -2.23 11.27
C PHE A 90 -6.64 -2.17 12.69
N ARG A 91 -5.49 -2.80 12.92
CA ARG A 91 -4.82 -2.78 14.23
C ARG A 91 -4.35 -1.39 14.66
N GLN A 92 -3.99 -0.52 13.71
CA GLN A 92 -3.54 0.85 13.99
C GLN A 92 -4.69 1.80 14.26
N THR A 93 -5.80 1.64 13.57
CA THR A 93 -6.94 2.58 13.64
C THR A 93 -8.05 2.12 14.57
N GLY A 94 -8.18 0.81 14.79
CA GLY A 94 -9.34 0.20 15.47
C GLY A 94 -10.65 0.38 14.71
N ASN A 95 -10.60 0.85 13.46
CA ASN A 95 -11.77 1.17 12.65
C ASN A 95 -11.99 0.09 11.59
N ASP A 96 -13.26 -0.35 11.46
CA ASP A 96 -13.66 -1.31 10.43
C ASP A 96 -13.86 -0.61 9.08
N TYR A 97 -12.80 0.03 8.61
CA TYR A 97 -12.73 0.68 7.31
C TYR A 97 -11.47 0.24 6.57
N VAL A 98 -11.64 -0.21 5.34
CA VAL A 98 -10.53 -0.55 4.44
C VAL A 98 -10.62 0.35 3.21
N PRO A 99 -9.65 1.24 2.99
CA PRO A 99 -9.61 2.02 1.76
C PRO A 99 -9.36 1.11 0.56
N GLU A 100 -9.59 1.61 -0.65
CA GLU A 100 -9.18 0.91 -1.86
C GLU A 100 -7.64 0.80 -1.91
N LEU A 101 -7.13 -0.42 -1.70
CA LEU A 101 -5.70 -0.69 -1.60
C LEU A 101 -5.13 -1.15 -2.93
N GLU A 102 -4.00 -0.55 -3.30
CA GLU A 102 -3.17 -0.95 -4.44
C GLU A 102 -1.80 -1.42 -3.93
N ALA A 103 -1.34 -2.57 -4.42
CA ALA A 103 -0.02 -3.10 -4.12
C ALA A 103 0.76 -3.32 -5.40
N VAL A 104 1.86 -2.60 -5.57
CA VAL A 104 2.71 -2.66 -6.76
C VAL A 104 4.17 -2.84 -6.38
N THR A 105 4.91 -3.51 -7.24
CA THR A 105 6.37 -3.60 -7.16
C THR A 105 7.04 -2.37 -7.79
N SER A 106 8.34 -2.20 -7.60
CA SER A 106 9.07 -1.03 -8.13
C SER A 106 9.00 -0.91 -9.65
N ASP A 107 8.94 -2.03 -10.36
CA ASP A 107 8.82 -2.10 -11.82
C ASP A 107 7.40 -1.81 -12.32
N GLU A 108 6.40 -1.91 -11.45
CA GLU A 108 4.98 -1.68 -11.76
C GLU A 108 4.50 -0.27 -11.40
N LEU A 109 5.33 0.58 -10.79
CA LEU A 109 4.93 1.95 -10.41
C LEU A 109 4.42 2.77 -11.60
N GLY A 110 4.90 2.49 -12.82
CA GLY A 110 4.41 3.11 -14.05
C GLY A 110 2.97 2.77 -14.40
N MET A 111 2.35 1.77 -13.76
CA MET A 111 0.93 1.47 -13.93
C MET A 111 0.03 2.43 -13.14
N LEU A 112 0.54 2.97 -12.02
CA LEU A 112 -0.20 3.92 -11.18
C LEU A 112 0.13 5.38 -11.51
N PHE A 113 1.37 5.66 -11.91
CA PHE A 113 1.89 7.01 -12.09
C PHE A 113 2.42 7.21 -13.51
N GLU A 114 2.03 8.31 -14.16
CA GLU A 114 2.59 8.69 -15.48
C GLU A 114 4.10 8.95 -15.39
N ARG A 115 4.54 9.49 -14.26
CA ARG A 115 5.95 9.73 -13.94
C ARG A 115 6.27 9.04 -12.62
N PRO A 116 6.67 7.76 -12.66
CA PRO A 116 6.85 6.98 -11.44
C PRO A 116 7.93 7.61 -10.56
N PRO A 117 7.63 7.95 -9.32
CA PRO A 117 8.63 8.43 -8.38
C PRO A 117 9.55 7.28 -7.96
N LYS A 118 10.77 7.64 -7.52
CA LYS A 118 11.70 6.63 -7.02
C LYS A 118 11.21 6.08 -5.69
N PRO A 119 11.21 4.75 -5.47
CA PRO A 119 10.74 4.15 -4.22
C PRO A 119 11.41 4.68 -2.94
N THR A 120 12.68 5.09 -3.05
CA THR A 120 13.46 5.66 -1.94
C THR A 120 13.00 7.04 -1.49
N THR A 121 12.17 7.72 -2.28
CA THR A 121 11.67 9.06 -1.96
C THR A 121 10.33 9.04 -1.24
N PHE A 122 9.64 7.90 -1.16
CA PHE A 122 8.33 7.80 -0.53
C PHE A 122 8.37 8.07 0.97
N ARG A 123 7.45 8.91 1.42
CA ARG A 123 7.23 9.17 2.85
C ARG A 123 5.87 8.61 3.26
N ALA A 124 5.81 8.01 4.43
CA ALA A 124 4.55 7.48 4.95
C ALA A 124 3.46 8.57 4.99
N ASN A 125 2.26 8.23 4.55
CA ASN A 125 1.10 9.12 4.41
C ASN A 125 1.27 10.27 3.38
N GLU A 126 2.31 10.25 2.56
CA GLU A 126 2.46 11.19 1.45
C GLU A 126 1.38 10.97 0.39
N ILE A 127 0.82 12.08 -0.10
CA ILE A 127 -0.15 12.04 -1.18
C ILE A 127 0.57 12.31 -2.51
N LEU A 128 0.41 11.38 -3.44
CA LEU A 128 1.03 11.38 -4.76
C LEU A 128 -0.05 11.60 -5.83
N ASP A 129 0.22 12.49 -6.78
CA ASP A 129 -0.66 12.85 -7.90
C ASP A 129 -2.11 13.21 -7.49
N ASN A 130 -2.33 13.63 -6.24
CA ASN A 130 -3.65 13.89 -5.63
C ASN A 130 -4.63 12.69 -5.72
N LYS A 131 -4.12 11.49 -5.96
CA LYS A 131 -4.91 10.27 -6.15
C LYS A 131 -4.58 9.17 -5.17
N PHE A 132 -3.32 9.09 -4.77
CA PHE A 132 -2.84 7.97 -3.96
C PHE A 132 -2.14 8.45 -2.69
N ARG A 133 -2.48 7.83 -1.57
CA ARG A 133 -1.76 7.99 -0.30
C ARG A 133 -0.83 6.81 -0.09
N TYR A 134 0.46 7.06 0.04
CA TYR A 134 1.42 6.00 0.32
C TYR A 134 1.32 5.51 1.77
N LEU A 135 1.07 4.21 1.96
CA LEU A 135 0.88 3.59 3.27
C LEU A 135 2.16 2.94 3.82
N GLY A 136 3.08 2.58 2.94
CA GLY A 136 4.32 1.90 3.31
C GLY A 136 4.68 0.76 2.38
N ALA A 137 5.82 0.13 2.66
CA ALA A 137 6.24 -1.09 1.97
C ALA A 137 5.96 -2.33 2.83
N VAL A 138 5.64 -3.43 2.16
CA VAL A 138 5.47 -4.76 2.75
C VAL A 138 6.31 -5.75 1.97
N HIS A 139 7.05 -6.60 2.68
CA HIS A 139 7.80 -7.68 2.06
C HIS A 139 7.01 -8.98 2.14
N ALA A 140 6.58 -9.48 0.98
CA ALA A 140 5.84 -10.73 0.85
C ALA A 140 6.44 -11.57 -0.29
N GLY A 141 7.66 -12.08 -0.08
CA GLY A 141 8.46 -12.71 -1.11
C GLY A 141 9.23 -11.72 -2.00
N GLU A 142 8.65 -10.56 -2.26
CA GLU A 142 9.25 -9.39 -2.89
C GLU A 142 8.73 -8.11 -2.20
N ALA A 143 9.31 -6.96 -2.50
CA ALA A 143 8.89 -5.69 -1.90
C ALA A 143 7.71 -5.10 -2.66
N PHE A 144 6.57 -4.95 -1.99
CA PHE A 144 5.39 -4.26 -2.49
C PHE A 144 5.26 -2.89 -1.82
N TYR A 145 5.00 -1.88 -2.64
CA TYR A 145 4.65 -0.53 -2.22
C TYR A 145 3.13 -0.43 -2.21
N LEU A 146 2.56 -0.06 -1.05
CA LEU A 146 1.12 -0.03 -0.88
C LEU A 146 0.60 1.39 -0.83
N PHE A 147 -0.47 1.59 -1.58
CA PHE A 147 -1.14 2.87 -1.71
C PHE A 147 -2.62 2.69 -1.39
N ALA A 148 -3.21 3.70 -0.73
CA ALA A 148 -4.65 3.86 -0.66
C ALA A 148 -5.08 4.84 -1.73
N ARG A 149 -6.05 4.47 -2.56
CA ARG A 149 -6.68 5.40 -3.48
C ARG A 149 -7.56 6.36 -2.68
N LEU A 150 -7.37 7.65 -2.89
CA LEU A 150 -8.20 8.68 -2.28
C LEU A 150 -9.59 8.66 -2.90
N ASP A 151 -10.62 8.86 -2.09
CA ASP A 151 -11.96 9.00 -2.61
C ASP A 151 -12.12 10.32 -3.41
N PRO A 152 -13.14 10.43 -4.28
CA PRO A 152 -13.35 11.62 -5.09
C PRO A 152 -13.54 12.92 -4.28
N TYR A 153 -14.07 12.84 -3.06
CA TYR A 153 -14.26 14.00 -2.20
C TYR A 153 -12.93 14.47 -1.62
N GLU A 154 -12.11 13.56 -1.11
CA GLU A 154 -10.74 13.88 -0.66
C GLU A 154 -9.91 14.50 -1.80
N GLN A 155 -10.03 13.96 -3.03
CA GLN A 155 -9.34 14.50 -4.18
C GLN A 155 -9.81 15.93 -4.50
N ALA A 156 -11.12 16.18 -4.48
CA ALA A 156 -11.69 17.50 -4.73
C ALA A 156 -11.25 18.53 -3.68
N GLU A 157 -11.24 18.16 -2.41
CA GLU A 157 -10.75 19.03 -1.32
C GLU A 157 -9.28 19.40 -1.49
N LEU A 158 -8.44 18.44 -1.86
CA LEU A 158 -7.01 18.69 -2.10
C LEU A 158 -6.82 19.72 -3.24
N VAL A 159 -7.54 19.58 -4.33
CA VAL A 159 -7.48 20.52 -5.46
C VAL A 159 -7.93 21.93 -5.01
N GLN A 160 -9.02 22.04 -4.25
CA GLN A 160 -9.50 23.32 -3.72
C GLN A 160 -8.49 23.98 -2.78
N HIS A 161 -7.88 23.19 -1.88
CA HIS A 161 -6.85 23.70 -0.97
C HIS A 161 -5.60 24.18 -1.71
N GLN A 162 -5.19 23.49 -2.76
CA GLN A 162 -4.07 23.91 -3.59
C GLN A 162 -4.38 25.20 -4.35
N ALA A 163 -5.56 25.31 -4.95
CA ALA A 163 -6.01 26.52 -5.64
C ALA A 163 -6.07 27.74 -4.69
N LYS A 164 -6.59 27.53 -3.48
CA LYS A 164 -6.66 28.59 -2.46
C LYS A 164 -5.26 29.05 -2.01
N ARG A 165 -4.31 28.14 -1.83
CA ARG A 165 -2.92 28.48 -1.51
C ARG A 165 -2.23 29.25 -2.63
N ALA A 166 -2.44 28.84 -3.89
CA ALA A 166 -1.88 29.52 -5.04
C ALA A 166 -2.39 30.98 -5.15
N SER A 167 -3.69 31.22 -4.92
CA SER A 167 -4.28 32.57 -4.96
C SER A 167 -3.78 33.47 -3.83
N THR A 168 -3.51 32.92 -2.63
CA THR A 168 -2.99 33.68 -1.49
C THR A 168 -1.54 34.12 -1.70
N VAL A 169 -0.72 33.31 -2.36
CA VAL A 169 0.68 33.65 -2.68
C VAL A 169 0.78 34.74 -3.73
N THR A 170 -0.12 34.75 -4.73
CA THR A 170 -0.15 35.77 -5.80
C THR A 170 -0.64 37.13 -5.27
N GLY A 171 -1.52 37.15 -4.26
CA GLY A 171 -2.00 38.38 -3.62
C GLY A 171 -0.98 39.09 -2.71
N SER A 172 0.02 38.35 -2.19
CA SER A 172 1.03 38.92 -1.27
C SER A 172 2.21 39.60 -2.00
N ALA A 173 2.41 39.31 -3.27
CA ALA A 173 3.52 39.90 -4.05
C ALA A 173 3.19 41.25 -4.68
N ALA A 174 1.93 41.68 -4.65
CA ALA A 174 1.49 42.98 -5.24
C ALA A 174 1.49 44.17 -4.24
N GLY A 175 1.92 43.94 -2.98
CA GLY A 175 1.82 44.96 -1.91
C GLY A 175 3.11 45.66 -1.50
N ALA A 176 4.22 45.54 -2.22
CA ALA A 176 5.49 46.19 -1.87
C ALA A 176 5.97 47.12 -3.01
N GLY A 177 5.30 48.21 -3.22
CA GLY A 177 5.80 49.24 -4.17
C GLY A 177 4.86 50.40 -4.27
N GLY A 178 5.08 51.50 -3.54
CA GLY A 178 4.54 52.78 -3.85
C GLY A 178 3.83 53.52 -2.73
N ALA A 179 4.60 54.14 -1.82
CA ALA A 179 4.13 55.29 -1.09
C ALA A 179 4.12 56.51 -2.00
N ASN A 180 2.98 57.09 -2.30
CA ASN A 180 2.76 58.54 -2.13
C ASN A 180 1.41 58.98 -2.71
N GLY A 181 0.70 59.80 -1.94
CA GLY A 181 -0.07 60.90 -2.49
C GLY A 181 -1.58 60.71 -2.67
N GLN A 182 -2.25 61.44 -1.82
CA GLN A 182 -3.50 62.19 -2.09
C GLN A 182 -4.82 61.56 -1.66
N ARG A 183 -5.26 62.11 -0.47
CA ARG A 183 -6.64 62.13 -0.02
C ARG A 183 -7.51 62.90 -1.03
N VAL A 184 -8.57 62.33 -1.52
CA VAL A 184 -9.81 63.04 -1.85
C VAL A 184 -10.97 62.17 -1.36
N GLY A 185 -11.78 62.74 -0.48
CA GLY A 185 -12.94 62.11 0.06
C GLY A 185 -14.06 62.01 -0.98
N GLU A 186 -14.70 60.88 -0.99
CA GLU A 186 -16.01 60.77 -1.64
C GLU A 186 -16.90 59.84 -0.82
N THR A 187 -17.88 60.48 -0.19
CA THR A 187 -18.99 59.89 0.56
C THR A 187 -19.90 59.12 -0.38
N ALA A 188 -19.76 57.81 -0.43
CA ALA A 188 -20.71 56.96 -1.15
C ALA A 188 -21.94 56.69 -0.28
N THR A 189 -23.04 57.38 -0.62
CA THR A 189 -24.38 57.22 -0.04
C THR A 189 -24.94 55.84 -0.37
N ARG A 190 -25.24 55.09 0.66
CA ARG A 190 -25.85 53.75 0.58
C ARG A 190 -27.35 53.87 0.21
N PRO A 191 -27.87 53.26 -0.85
CA PRO A 191 -29.30 53.31 -1.14
C PRO A 191 -30.11 52.45 -0.16
N ARG A 192 -31.10 53.09 0.42
CA ARG A 192 -32.06 52.51 1.37
C ARG A 192 -33.05 51.62 0.60
N ARG A 193 -33.08 50.33 0.92
CA ARG A 193 -34.03 49.36 0.38
C ARG A 193 -35.45 49.65 0.90
N ALA A 194 -36.38 49.95 0.00
CA ALA A 194 -37.79 50.11 0.32
C ALA A 194 -38.45 48.74 0.65
N VAL A 195 -39.24 48.74 1.68
CA VAL A 195 -40.11 47.60 2.09
C VAL A 195 -41.45 47.79 1.41
N PRO A 196 -41.99 46.80 0.68
CA PRO A 196 -43.34 46.87 0.14
C PRO A 196 -44.36 46.57 1.25
N LYS A 197 -45.51 47.28 1.20
CA LYS A 197 -46.70 47.07 2.02
C LYS A 197 -47.45 45.84 1.56
#